data_0fe7dec1d3b5eea649557bd8625cb3a3
#
_entry.id   0fe7dec1d3b5eea649557bd8625cb3a3
#
_cell.length_a   1.000
_cell.length_b   1.000
_cell.length_c   1.000
_cell.angle_alpha   90.00
_cell.angle_beta   90.00
_cell.angle_gamma   90.00
#
_symmetry.space_group_name_H-M   'P 1'
#
loop_
_entity.id
_entity.type
_entity.pdbx_description
1 polymer ?
#
loop_
_entity_poly.entity_id
_entity_poly.type
_entity_poly.pdbx_seq_one_letter_code
_entity_poly.pdbx_strand_id
1 'polypeptide(L)'
;MSQSAFFKFSYNKLHHHIPLLFPNYLSIAPPLLRTTAAVRSNAAPDPPLGFLGAADVIVVGAGVAGSALAYTLAKDGRRVHVIERDLREPDRIVGELLQPGGYLKLIELGLEDCVDQIDAQRVLGYVLFMDGKKTKLPYPLEKFHAEVAGRSFHNGRFVQMMREKAAALQFVRMEQGTVTSLLEQDNKNVVGVQYRTKDGQQLKAYAPLTVICDGCFSNLRRSLCHPKAQFGDVMKSGRFDLSVCTSLLESPNMFLATCQVEVPSSFVGLVLENCQLPFENYGHVILADPSPILFYRISSTEVRCLVDIPGPKVPLVRSGMANYLKATVASQIPPELKDAFLSAIDRGNIRIMPNSSMPAEPYHTPGALLIGDAFNMRHPLTGGGMTVALSDIVLLRDLIKPVGDLNDASSLCRYLESFYILRKPMASTINTLAGALYKVFSVSPDDARKELRQACFDYLSLGKIFSGGPIALLSGLNPYPLSLVLHFFAVAFYGVGRLLLPFPSFERMWVGARIVLCAFGIIFPIIKAEGIRQMFLPTSIPAFYRAPPLR
;
A
#
# COMPACT_ATOMS: atom_id res chain seq x y z
N MET A 1 -27.68 14.86 -31.25
CA MET A 1 -27.86 13.69 -30.37
C MET A 1 -26.58 13.52 -29.57
N SER A 2 -26.64 13.66 -28.25
CA SER A 2 -25.44 13.73 -27.41
C SER A 2 -24.70 12.36 -27.33
N GLN A 3 -23.38 12.38 -27.37
CA GLN A 3 -22.49 11.23 -27.28
C GLN A 3 -22.75 10.27 -26.09
N SER A 4 -23.57 10.68 -25.12
CA SER A 4 -23.91 9.88 -23.93
C SER A 4 -24.92 8.75 -24.18
N ALA A 5 -25.63 8.75 -25.32
CA ALA A 5 -26.73 7.81 -25.58
C ALA A 5 -26.25 6.43 -26.08
N PHE A 6 -25.16 6.38 -26.83
CA PHE A 6 -24.73 5.13 -27.49
C PHE A 6 -24.06 4.12 -26.50
N PHE A 7 -23.36 4.62 -25.49
CA PHE A 7 -22.75 3.76 -24.46
C PHE A 7 -23.74 3.25 -23.41
N LYS A 8 -24.87 3.93 -23.21
CA LYS A 8 -25.90 3.50 -22.24
C LYS A 8 -26.62 2.20 -22.62
N PHE A 9 -26.70 1.88 -23.91
CA PHE A 9 -27.52 0.75 -24.37
C PHE A 9 -26.82 -0.63 -24.24
N SER A 10 -25.50 -0.66 -24.29
CA SER A 10 -24.75 -1.93 -24.27
C SER A 10 -24.47 -2.45 -22.84
N TYR A 11 -24.40 -1.57 -21.83
CA TYR A 11 -23.95 -1.92 -20.48
C TYR A 11 -25.08 -2.47 -19.58
N ASN A 12 -26.33 -2.01 -19.77
CA ASN A 12 -27.46 -2.50 -18.98
C ASN A 12 -27.80 -3.98 -19.26
N LYS A 13 -27.38 -4.53 -20.41
CA LYS A 13 -27.58 -5.96 -20.71
C LYS A 13 -26.51 -6.88 -20.10
N LEU A 14 -25.33 -6.37 -19.78
CA LEU A 14 -24.25 -7.19 -19.20
C LEU A 14 -24.39 -7.41 -17.67
N HIS A 15 -25.08 -6.52 -16.96
CA HIS A 15 -25.22 -6.64 -15.50
C HIS A 15 -26.30 -7.64 -15.04
N HIS A 16 -27.20 -8.06 -15.92
CA HIS A 16 -28.30 -8.97 -15.54
C HIS A 16 -28.01 -10.47 -15.73
N HIS A 17 -26.86 -10.85 -16.29
CA HIS A 17 -26.58 -12.26 -16.62
C HIS A 17 -25.25 -12.83 -16.07
N ILE A 18 -24.61 -12.16 -15.10
CA ILE A 18 -23.50 -12.79 -14.38
C ILE A 18 -24.04 -13.29 -13.04
N PRO A 19 -24.20 -14.61 -12.84
CA PRO A 19 -24.58 -15.15 -11.55
C PRO A 19 -23.47 -14.85 -10.55
N LEU A 20 -23.85 -14.34 -9.39
CA LEU A 20 -23.01 -14.15 -8.22
C LEU A 20 -22.46 -15.52 -7.77
N LEU A 21 -21.26 -15.87 -8.19
CA LEU A 21 -20.58 -17.13 -7.85
C LEU A 21 -19.77 -17.08 -6.55
N PHE A 22 -20.04 -16.11 -5.67
CA PHE A 22 -19.41 -16.10 -4.34
C PHE A 22 -20.40 -15.67 -3.27
N PRO A 23 -20.50 -16.41 -2.15
CA PRO A 23 -21.36 -16.05 -1.02
C PRO A 23 -20.83 -14.82 -0.28
N ASN A 24 -21.75 -14.01 0.19
CA ASN A 24 -21.58 -12.79 0.96
C ASN A 24 -20.65 -12.95 2.17
N TYR A 25 -19.49 -12.30 2.15
CA TYR A 25 -18.72 -12.00 3.35
C TYR A 25 -19.11 -10.61 3.88
N LEU A 26 -20.30 -10.49 4.41
CA LEU A 26 -20.72 -9.37 5.26
C LEU A 26 -21.41 -9.97 6.48
N SER A 27 -20.64 -10.31 7.51
CA SER A 27 -21.14 -10.57 8.84
C SER A 27 -21.45 -9.22 9.49
N ILE A 28 -22.74 -8.99 9.75
CA ILE A 28 -23.25 -7.85 10.50
C ILE A 28 -22.99 -8.14 11.98
N ALA A 29 -22.12 -7.36 12.63
CA ALA A 29 -21.96 -7.38 14.07
C ALA A 29 -23.11 -6.64 14.77
N PRO A 30 -23.59 -7.12 15.92
CA PRO A 30 -24.66 -6.45 16.68
C PRO A 30 -24.15 -5.18 17.38
N PRO A 31 -25.04 -4.22 17.73
CA PRO A 31 -24.65 -2.93 18.30
C PRO A 31 -24.15 -3.08 19.74
N LEU A 32 -22.96 -2.56 20.02
CA LEU A 32 -22.40 -2.45 21.36
C LEU A 32 -22.95 -1.22 22.10
N LEU A 33 -23.47 -1.46 23.28
CA LEU A 33 -23.92 -0.47 24.27
C LEU A 33 -22.72 0.38 24.76
N ARG A 34 -22.91 1.69 24.74
CA ARG A 34 -21.97 2.68 25.30
C ARG A 34 -22.00 2.60 26.83
N THR A 35 -20.83 2.41 27.44
CA THR A 35 -20.62 2.69 28.87
C THR A 35 -19.74 3.95 29.02
N THR A 36 -20.11 4.74 30.00
CA THR A 36 -19.67 6.08 30.31
C THR A 36 -18.24 6.16 30.84
N ALA A 37 -17.62 7.33 30.59
CA ALA A 37 -16.26 7.72 30.91
C ALA A 37 -15.94 7.68 32.42
N ALA A 38 -14.72 7.20 32.72
CA ALA A 38 -14.08 7.35 34.03
C ALA A 38 -12.88 8.30 33.96
N VAL A 39 -12.73 9.09 34.99
CA VAL A 39 -11.78 10.18 35.21
C VAL A 39 -10.34 9.66 35.31
N ARG A 40 -9.40 10.34 34.65
CA ARG A 40 -7.96 10.06 34.67
C ARG A 40 -7.30 10.57 35.95
N SER A 41 -6.54 9.72 36.63
CA SER A 41 -5.51 10.07 37.61
C SER A 41 -4.13 9.97 36.95
N ASN A 42 -3.31 11.03 37.08
CA ASN A 42 -1.93 11.08 36.61
C ASN A 42 -1.01 10.38 37.64
N ALA A 43 -0.70 9.11 37.39
CA ALA A 43 0.45 8.43 37.95
C ALA A 43 1.06 7.59 36.82
N ALA A 44 2.40 7.63 36.69
CA ALA A 44 3.11 6.79 35.73
C ALA A 44 2.81 5.32 36.07
N PRO A 45 2.45 4.49 35.09
CA PRO A 45 2.13 3.10 35.37
C PRO A 45 3.41 2.32 35.71
N ASP A 46 3.34 1.54 36.80
CA ASP A 46 4.31 0.49 37.09
C ASP A 46 4.43 -0.47 35.90
N PRO A 47 5.62 -1.07 35.66
CA PRO A 47 5.78 -2.01 34.56
C PRO A 47 4.80 -3.17 34.74
N PRO A 48 4.10 -3.57 33.67
CA PRO A 48 3.04 -4.58 33.77
C PRO A 48 3.61 -5.92 34.26
N LEU A 49 3.11 -6.43 35.36
CA LEU A 49 3.40 -7.73 35.99
C LEU A 49 3.18 -8.95 35.06
N GLY A 50 2.67 -8.75 33.83
CA GLY A 50 2.26 -9.81 32.89
C GLY A 50 3.34 -10.39 31.98
N PHE A 51 4.54 -9.80 31.89
CA PHE A 51 5.59 -10.22 30.93
C PHE A 51 6.71 -11.07 31.53
N LEU A 52 6.42 -11.84 32.58
CA LEU A 52 7.35 -12.83 33.15
C LEU A 52 7.31 -14.11 32.30
N GLY A 53 8.09 -14.16 31.19
CA GLY A 53 8.21 -15.35 30.36
C GLY A 53 8.69 -15.06 28.93
N ALA A 54 8.96 -16.10 28.15
CA ALA A 54 9.32 -15.99 26.73
C ALA A 54 8.16 -15.40 25.92
N ALA A 55 8.46 -14.56 24.96
CA ALA A 55 7.47 -14.01 24.03
C ALA A 55 6.92 -15.12 23.11
N ASP A 56 5.65 -15.02 22.75
CA ASP A 56 5.04 -15.89 21.74
C ASP A 56 5.37 -15.36 20.31
N VAL A 57 5.47 -14.03 20.18
CA VAL A 57 5.79 -13.38 18.93
C VAL A 57 6.75 -12.22 19.15
N ILE A 58 7.79 -12.13 18.32
CA ILE A 58 8.62 -10.94 18.19
C ILE A 58 8.12 -10.14 16.98
N VAL A 59 7.91 -8.83 17.16
CA VAL A 59 7.58 -7.89 16.08
C VAL A 59 8.74 -6.93 15.91
N VAL A 60 9.37 -6.93 14.73
CA VAL A 60 10.48 -6.04 14.40
C VAL A 60 9.95 -4.81 13.70
N GLY A 61 10.04 -3.66 14.37
CA GLY A 61 9.52 -2.37 13.89
C GLY A 61 8.12 -2.05 14.41
N ALA A 62 7.94 -0.84 14.93
CA ALA A 62 6.68 -0.30 15.45
C ALA A 62 6.12 0.83 14.57
N GLY A 63 6.14 0.65 13.25
CA GLY A 63 5.38 1.45 12.29
C GLY A 63 3.89 1.05 12.30
N VAL A 64 3.12 1.50 11.31
CA VAL A 64 1.68 1.17 11.17
C VAL A 64 1.44 -0.33 11.26
N ALA A 65 2.18 -1.13 10.48
CA ALA A 65 2.01 -2.58 10.46
C ALA A 65 2.34 -3.24 11.80
N GLY A 66 3.53 -2.92 12.36
CA GLY A 66 3.98 -3.58 13.59
C GLY A 66 3.16 -3.19 14.82
N SER A 67 2.77 -1.92 14.95
CA SER A 67 1.93 -1.48 16.07
C SER A 67 0.53 -2.09 16.01
N ALA A 68 -0.10 -2.12 14.82
CA ALA A 68 -1.39 -2.76 14.63
C ALA A 68 -1.32 -4.27 14.91
N LEU A 69 -0.26 -4.94 14.44
CA LEU A 69 -0.06 -6.37 14.69
C LEU A 69 0.13 -6.66 16.17
N ALA A 70 0.98 -5.88 16.85
CA ALA A 70 1.22 -6.05 18.28
C ALA A 70 -0.06 -5.90 19.10
N TYR A 71 -0.84 -4.84 18.83
CA TYR A 71 -2.14 -4.64 19.46
C TYR A 71 -3.07 -5.83 19.24
N THR A 72 -3.18 -6.26 17.99
CA THR A 72 -4.12 -7.31 17.58
C THR A 72 -3.80 -8.65 18.23
N LEU A 73 -2.52 -9.06 18.20
CA LEU A 73 -2.08 -10.31 18.78
C LEU A 73 -2.19 -10.32 20.33
N ALA A 74 -1.90 -9.19 20.96
CA ALA A 74 -2.05 -9.05 22.41
C ALA A 74 -3.52 -9.10 22.84
N LYS A 75 -4.43 -8.57 22.03
CA LYS A 75 -5.89 -8.72 22.25
C LYS A 75 -6.35 -10.17 22.17
N ASP A 76 -5.70 -10.98 21.34
CA ASP A 76 -5.94 -12.43 21.27
C ASP A 76 -5.17 -13.23 22.35
N GLY A 77 -4.53 -12.55 23.32
CA GLY A 77 -3.85 -13.16 24.47
C GLY A 77 -2.41 -13.59 24.22
N ARG A 78 -1.80 -13.21 23.09
CA ARG A 78 -0.40 -13.53 22.77
C ARG A 78 0.55 -12.53 23.43
N ARG A 79 1.68 -13.03 23.97
CA ARG A 79 2.76 -12.20 24.50
C ARG A 79 3.63 -11.70 23.35
N VAL A 80 3.64 -10.40 23.13
CA VAL A 80 4.29 -9.77 21.98
C VAL A 80 5.45 -8.91 22.44
N HIS A 81 6.66 -9.19 21.95
CA HIS A 81 7.83 -8.35 22.14
C HIS A 81 8.10 -7.53 20.88
N VAL A 82 7.86 -6.22 20.98
CA VAL A 82 8.08 -5.26 19.89
C VAL A 82 9.44 -4.61 20.06
N ILE A 83 10.27 -4.66 19.04
CA ILE A 83 11.60 -4.03 19.02
C ILE A 83 11.61 -2.96 17.92
N GLU A 84 11.69 -1.69 18.31
CA GLU A 84 11.71 -0.53 17.40
C GLU A 84 12.96 0.29 17.59
N ARG A 85 13.62 0.65 16.50
CA ARG A 85 14.87 1.42 16.55
C ARG A 85 14.74 2.81 17.13
N ASP A 86 13.57 3.47 16.93
CA ASP A 86 13.28 4.82 17.41
C ASP A 86 11.81 4.94 17.80
N LEU A 87 11.55 5.10 19.09
CA LEU A 87 10.20 5.23 19.64
C LEU A 87 9.68 6.67 19.64
N ARG A 88 10.50 7.64 19.23
CA ARG A 88 10.01 9.02 19.05
C ARG A 88 9.00 9.09 17.92
N GLU A 89 8.16 10.12 17.92
CA GLU A 89 7.22 10.38 16.84
C GLU A 89 7.94 10.43 15.48
N PRO A 90 7.57 9.58 14.50
CA PRO A 90 8.24 9.57 13.22
C PRO A 90 7.92 10.83 12.40
N ASP A 91 8.92 11.44 11.79
CA ASP A 91 8.72 12.52 10.84
C ASP A 91 8.83 11.99 9.40
N ARG A 92 7.68 11.81 8.75
CA ARG A 92 7.58 11.30 7.38
C ARG A 92 6.68 12.18 6.52
N ILE A 93 6.95 12.19 5.20
CA ILE A 93 6.19 12.98 4.21
C ILE A 93 5.21 12.11 3.38
N VAL A 94 5.13 10.83 3.65
CA VAL A 94 4.17 9.89 3.03
C VAL A 94 3.59 8.96 4.08
N GLY A 95 2.51 8.25 3.71
CA GLY A 95 1.72 7.47 4.66
C GLY A 95 0.83 8.37 5.50
N GLU A 96 0.40 9.50 4.94
CA GLU A 96 -0.45 10.50 5.57
C GLU A 96 -1.91 10.42 5.11
N LEU A 97 -2.22 9.51 4.19
CA LEU A 97 -3.57 9.28 3.69
C LEU A 97 -3.94 7.81 3.86
N LEU A 98 -4.94 7.55 4.67
CA LEU A 98 -5.57 6.25 4.84
C LEU A 98 -6.86 6.21 4.00
N GLN A 99 -6.93 5.24 3.08
CA GLN A 99 -8.11 5.02 2.25
C GLN A 99 -9.29 4.47 3.07
N PRO A 100 -10.55 4.64 2.62
CA PRO A 100 -11.73 4.11 3.31
C PRO A 100 -11.65 2.62 3.61
N GLY A 101 -11.13 1.80 2.67
CA GLY A 101 -10.92 0.37 2.91
C GLY A 101 -9.94 0.08 4.03
N GLY A 102 -8.91 0.92 4.20
CA GLY A 102 -7.98 0.85 5.33
C GLY A 102 -8.64 1.29 6.64
N TYR A 103 -9.50 2.29 6.62
CA TYR A 103 -10.27 2.71 7.80
C TYR A 103 -11.24 1.61 8.28
N LEU A 104 -11.89 0.90 7.35
CA LEU A 104 -12.69 -0.30 7.69
C LEU A 104 -11.85 -1.35 8.41
N LYS A 105 -10.57 -1.51 8.02
CA LYS A 105 -9.67 -2.45 8.70
C LYS A 105 -9.24 -1.96 10.09
N LEU A 106 -9.13 -0.65 10.31
CA LEU A 106 -8.94 -0.12 11.67
C LEU A 106 -10.15 -0.45 12.57
N ILE A 107 -11.39 -0.26 12.07
CA ILE A 107 -12.61 -0.63 12.81
C ILE A 107 -12.60 -2.12 13.15
N GLU A 108 -12.26 -2.98 12.17
CA GLU A 108 -12.22 -4.44 12.36
C GLU A 108 -11.16 -4.88 13.40
N LEU A 109 -10.09 -4.10 13.53
CA LEU A 109 -9.02 -4.33 14.52
C LEU A 109 -9.27 -3.64 15.87
N GLY A 110 -10.28 -2.76 16.00
CA GLY A 110 -10.54 -1.94 17.18
C GLY A 110 -9.50 -0.84 17.40
N LEU A 111 -9.01 -0.26 16.29
CA LEU A 111 -7.99 0.78 16.24
C LEU A 111 -8.52 2.09 15.60
N GLU A 112 -9.83 2.20 15.37
CA GLU A 112 -10.44 3.35 14.71
C GLU A 112 -10.25 4.66 15.46
N ASP A 113 -10.15 4.62 16.77
CA ASP A 113 -9.90 5.78 17.64
C ASP A 113 -8.44 6.31 17.55
N CYS A 114 -7.53 5.57 16.91
CA CYS A 114 -6.18 6.07 16.67
C CYS A 114 -6.13 7.29 15.72
N VAL A 115 -7.24 7.60 15.02
CA VAL A 115 -7.35 8.82 14.23
C VAL A 115 -8.02 9.97 14.99
N ASP A 116 -8.53 9.71 16.18
CA ASP A 116 -9.08 10.76 17.02
C ASP A 116 -7.94 11.53 17.72
N GLN A 117 -8.17 12.78 18.05
CA GLN A 117 -7.23 13.64 18.79
C GLN A 117 -5.86 13.92 18.11
N ILE A 118 -5.69 13.52 16.85
CA ILE A 118 -4.49 13.79 16.05
C ILE A 118 -4.72 14.85 14.97
N ASP A 119 -5.84 15.54 15.02
CA ASP A 119 -6.31 16.49 13.99
C ASP A 119 -6.42 15.86 12.59
N ALA A 120 -6.89 14.59 12.55
CA ALA A 120 -7.11 13.88 11.30
C ALA A 120 -8.28 14.48 10.52
N GLN A 121 -8.07 14.69 9.22
CA GLN A 121 -9.04 15.28 8.32
C GLN A 121 -9.80 14.20 7.57
N ARG A 122 -11.12 14.37 7.40
CA ARG A 122 -11.94 13.46 6.57
C ARG A 122 -11.64 13.68 5.11
N VAL A 123 -11.50 12.59 4.36
CA VAL A 123 -11.33 12.62 2.90
C VAL A 123 -12.48 11.86 2.27
N LEU A 124 -13.21 12.52 1.37
CA LEU A 124 -14.42 12.01 0.73
C LEU A 124 -14.20 11.59 -0.73
N GLY A 125 -12.98 11.75 -1.24
CA GLY A 125 -12.64 11.41 -2.61
C GLY A 125 -11.49 12.25 -3.15
N TYR A 126 -11.44 12.36 -4.48
CA TYR A 126 -10.42 13.12 -5.19
C TYR A 126 -11.03 14.12 -6.16
N VAL A 127 -10.25 15.13 -6.51
CA VAL A 127 -10.51 16.01 -7.65
C VAL A 127 -9.31 15.93 -8.58
N LEU A 128 -9.54 15.55 -9.82
CA LEU A 128 -8.52 15.57 -10.86
C LEU A 128 -8.56 16.89 -11.61
N PHE A 129 -7.37 17.45 -11.86
CA PHE A 129 -7.18 18.66 -12.69
C PHE A 129 -6.32 18.30 -13.90
N MET A 130 -6.73 18.73 -15.08
CA MET A 130 -6.03 18.55 -16.33
C MET A 130 -6.40 19.65 -17.32
N ASP A 131 -5.43 20.40 -17.82
CA ASP A 131 -5.60 21.45 -18.83
C ASP A 131 -6.75 22.40 -18.53
N GLY A 132 -6.80 22.93 -17.30
CA GLY A 132 -7.85 23.83 -16.82
C GLY A 132 -9.21 23.19 -16.53
N LYS A 133 -9.40 21.90 -16.86
CA LYS A 133 -10.60 21.13 -16.52
C LYS A 133 -10.44 20.49 -15.16
N LYS A 134 -11.57 20.24 -14.49
CA LYS A 134 -11.60 19.55 -13.19
C LYS A 134 -12.74 18.54 -13.14
N THR A 135 -12.51 17.40 -12.50
CA THR A 135 -13.54 16.39 -12.26
C THR A 135 -13.48 15.89 -10.82
N LYS A 136 -14.65 15.86 -10.18
CA LYS A 136 -14.81 15.42 -8.79
C LYS A 136 -15.13 13.92 -8.76
N LEU A 137 -14.38 13.17 -7.98
CA LEU A 137 -14.42 11.71 -7.89
C LEU A 137 -14.71 11.30 -6.44
N PRO A 138 -15.97 11.28 -5.98
CA PRO A 138 -16.32 10.88 -4.63
C PRO A 138 -16.07 9.39 -4.42
N TYR A 139 -15.73 9.01 -3.19
CA TYR A 139 -15.76 7.60 -2.79
C TYR A 139 -17.20 7.07 -2.82
N PRO A 140 -17.44 5.83 -3.29
CA PRO A 140 -18.77 5.21 -3.29
C PRO A 140 -19.10 4.66 -1.88
N LEU A 141 -19.51 5.55 -0.99
CA LEU A 141 -19.74 5.25 0.43
C LEU A 141 -21.20 4.97 0.79
N GLU A 142 -22.13 5.01 -0.16
CA GLU A 142 -23.59 4.96 0.06
C GLU A 142 -24.04 3.68 0.80
N LYS A 143 -23.25 2.61 0.73
CA LYS A 143 -23.53 1.31 1.36
C LYS A 143 -22.86 1.13 2.73
N PHE A 144 -22.10 2.12 3.18
CA PHE A 144 -21.31 2.04 4.41
C PHE A 144 -21.86 2.97 5.48
N HIS A 145 -21.47 2.72 6.74
CA HIS A 145 -21.79 3.60 7.85
C HIS A 145 -21.21 5.02 7.60
N ALA A 146 -21.89 6.06 8.11
CA ALA A 146 -21.54 7.46 7.87
C ALA A 146 -20.10 7.83 8.27
N GLU A 147 -19.52 7.13 9.23
CA GLU A 147 -18.13 7.35 9.68
C GLU A 147 -17.08 6.80 8.70
N VAL A 148 -17.48 5.92 7.78
CA VAL A 148 -16.56 5.35 6.80
C VAL A 148 -16.20 6.40 5.77
N ALA A 149 -14.95 6.86 5.82
CA ALA A 149 -14.36 7.79 4.88
C ALA A 149 -12.84 7.60 4.89
N GLY A 150 -12.12 8.20 3.95
CA GLY A 150 -10.69 8.35 4.05
C GLY A 150 -10.31 9.23 5.25
N ARG A 151 -9.09 9.08 5.71
CA ARG A 151 -8.50 9.94 6.76
C ARG A 151 -7.13 10.41 6.31
N SER A 152 -6.85 11.68 6.45
CA SER A 152 -5.50 12.21 6.25
C SER A 152 -5.03 12.91 7.52
N PHE A 153 -3.74 12.74 7.81
CA PHE A 153 -3.15 13.13 9.09
C PHE A 153 -1.62 13.22 8.99
N HIS A 154 -0.98 13.76 10.00
CA HIS A 154 0.45 13.58 10.20
C HIS A 154 0.78 12.12 10.51
N ASN A 155 1.60 11.49 9.66
CA ASN A 155 1.97 10.08 9.81
C ASN A 155 2.51 9.76 11.21
N GLY A 156 3.37 10.64 11.75
CA GLY A 156 3.97 10.45 13.06
C GLY A 156 2.95 10.39 14.18
N ARG A 157 1.99 11.31 14.21
CA ARG A 157 0.93 11.34 15.22
C ARG A 157 0.11 10.05 15.19
N PHE A 158 -0.26 9.59 13.99
CA PHE A 158 -1.02 8.35 13.84
C PHE A 158 -0.23 7.12 14.32
N VAL A 159 1.05 7.01 13.94
CA VAL A 159 1.91 5.90 14.40
C VAL A 159 2.09 5.95 15.91
N GLN A 160 2.24 7.14 16.49
CA GLN A 160 2.42 7.28 17.94
C GLN A 160 1.18 6.83 18.72
N MET A 161 -0.03 7.23 18.27
CA MET A 161 -1.29 6.74 18.87
C MET A 161 -1.42 5.22 18.80
N MET A 162 -1.06 4.60 17.68
CA MET A 162 -1.06 3.15 17.55
C MET A 162 -0.07 2.46 18.49
N ARG A 163 1.13 3.05 18.66
CA ARG A 163 2.15 2.56 19.61
C ARG A 163 1.65 2.62 21.04
N GLU A 164 1.12 3.76 21.45
CA GLU A 164 0.57 3.99 22.79
C GLU A 164 -0.56 3.01 23.10
N LYS A 165 -1.47 2.82 22.13
CA LYS A 165 -2.56 1.89 22.28
C LYS A 165 -2.10 0.44 22.39
N ALA A 166 -1.08 0.04 21.62
CA ALA A 166 -0.48 -1.28 21.73
C ALA A 166 0.26 -1.46 23.05
N ALA A 167 1.08 -0.49 23.46
CA ALA A 167 1.87 -0.54 24.69
C ALA A 167 1.02 -0.53 25.96
N ALA A 168 -0.23 -0.04 25.90
CA ALA A 168 -1.16 -0.07 27.03
C ALA A 168 -1.68 -1.49 27.36
N LEU A 169 -1.46 -2.49 26.48
CA LEU A 169 -1.88 -3.86 26.71
C LEU A 169 -0.84 -4.63 27.52
N GLN A 170 -1.29 -5.35 28.55
CA GLN A 170 -0.42 -6.13 29.46
C GLN A 170 0.47 -7.18 28.76
N PHE A 171 0.07 -7.65 27.58
CA PHE A 171 0.81 -8.65 26.80
C PHE A 171 1.75 -8.05 25.77
N VAL A 172 1.91 -6.73 25.73
CA VAL A 172 2.87 -6.06 24.84
C VAL A 172 4.04 -5.52 25.65
N ARG A 173 5.24 -5.96 25.29
CA ARG A 173 6.50 -5.32 25.68
C ARG A 173 7.05 -4.56 24.49
N MET A 174 7.13 -3.25 24.58
CA MET A 174 7.71 -2.39 23.55
C MET A 174 9.08 -1.90 24.01
N GLU A 175 10.12 -2.19 23.22
CA GLU A 175 11.50 -1.90 23.57
C GLU A 175 12.23 -1.15 22.45
N GLN A 176 13.02 -0.15 22.82
CA GLN A 176 13.86 0.56 21.86
C GLN A 176 15.13 -0.20 21.58
N GLY A 177 15.32 -0.62 20.32
CA GLY A 177 16.50 -1.33 19.87
C GLY A 177 16.55 -1.52 18.36
N THR A 178 17.73 -1.70 17.81
CA THR A 178 17.94 -1.97 16.39
C THR A 178 18.21 -3.44 16.17
N VAL A 179 17.31 -4.16 15.54
CA VAL A 179 17.52 -5.56 15.17
C VAL A 179 18.58 -5.63 14.08
N THR A 180 19.61 -6.45 14.32
CA THR A 180 20.79 -6.57 13.46
C THR A 180 20.80 -7.86 12.65
N SER A 181 20.27 -8.96 13.19
CA SER A 181 20.19 -10.25 12.52
C SER A 181 19.08 -11.14 13.08
N LEU A 182 18.71 -12.15 12.32
CA LEU A 182 17.86 -13.26 12.77
C LEU A 182 18.72 -14.29 13.49
N LEU A 183 18.13 -14.99 14.46
CA LEU A 183 18.72 -16.16 15.11
C LEU A 183 18.12 -17.40 14.46
N GLU A 184 18.96 -18.18 13.81
CA GLU A 184 18.57 -19.39 13.09
C GLU A 184 19.13 -20.62 13.80
N GLN A 185 18.38 -21.71 13.77
CA GLN A 185 18.84 -23.05 14.14
C GLN A 185 19.49 -23.76 12.92
N ASP A 186 20.14 -24.89 13.14
CA ASP A 186 20.78 -25.68 12.10
C ASP A 186 19.84 -26.08 10.95
N ASN A 187 18.57 -26.24 11.23
CA ASN A 187 17.50 -26.52 10.25
C ASN A 187 16.96 -25.25 9.52
N LYS A 188 17.63 -24.10 9.67
CA LYS A 188 17.20 -22.78 9.15
C LYS A 188 15.87 -22.26 9.72
N ASN A 189 15.38 -22.82 10.82
CA ASN A 189 14.25 -22.28 11.54
C ASN A 189 14.67 -21.01 12.29
N VAL A 190 13.94 -19.91 12.09
CA VAL A 190 14.16 -18.67 12.84
C VAL A 190 13.52 -18.81 14.21
N VAL A 191 14.33 -18.63 15.26
CA VAL A 191 13.92 -18.77 16.65
C VAL A 191 13.98 -17.45 17.44
N GLY A 192 14.32 -16.36 16.77
CA GLY A 192 14.41 -15.06 17.39
C GLY A 192 15.25 -14.06 16.63
N VAL A 193 15.68 -13.03 17.34
CA VAL A 193 16.47 -11.93 16.79
C VAL A 193 17.62 -11.54 17.70
N GLN A 194 18.70 -11.04 17.11
CA GLN A 194 19.73 -10.29 17.79
C GLN A 194 19.51 -8.81 17.55
N TYR A 195 19.59 -8.01 18.59
CA TYR A 195 19.39 -6.57 18.49
C TYR A 195 20.36 -5.81 19.40
N ARG A 196 20.55 -4.54 19.08
CA ARG A 196 21.39 -3.61 19.84
C ARG A 196 20.49 -2.56 20.48
N THR A 197 20.61 -2.40 21.80
CA THR A 197 19.91 -1.37 22.57
C THR A 197 20.43 0.02 22.24
N LYS A 198 19.75 1.05 22.72
CA LYS A 198 20.19 2.46 22.59
C LYS A 198 21.59 2.70 23.19
N ASP A 199 21.90 1.99 24.27
CA ASP A 199 23.19 2.11 24.97
C ASP A 199 24.30 1.25 24.33
N GLY A 200 24.02 0.64 23.18
CA GLY A 200 24.99 -0.14 22.41
C GLY A 200 25.14 -1.61 22.83
N GLN A 201 24.42 -2.05 23.87
CA GLN A 201 24.47 -3.42 24.34
C GLN A 201 23.82 -4.37 23.32
N GLN A 202 24.47 -5.50 23.02
CA GLN A 202 23.91 -6.55 22.17
C GLN A 202 23.11 -7.54 23.02
N LEU A 203 21.84 -7.70 22.66
CA LEU A 203 20.91 -8.63 23.30
C LEU A 203 20.31 -9.61 22.29
N LYS A 204 19.76 -10.70 22.82
CA LYS A 204 19.01 -11.69 22.04
C LYS A 204 17.60 -11.82 22.60
N ALA A 205 16.62 -11.90 21.71
CA ALA A 205 15.24 -12.21 22.05
C ALA A 205 14.80 -13.46 21.29
N TYR A 206 14.03 -14.30 21.94
CA TYR A 206 13.58 -15.60 21.41
C TYR A 206 12.06 -15.66 21.39
N ALA A 207 11.50 -16.16 20.28
CA ALA A 207 10.09 -16.48 20.12
C ALA A 207 9.88 -17.49 19.00
N PRO A 208 8.83 -18.30 19.04
CA PRO A 208 8.52 -19.25 17.97
C PRO A 208 8.15 -18.55 16.65
N LEU A 209 7.69 -17.30 16.68
CA LEU A 209 7.38 -16.51 15.49
C LEU A 209 8.03 -15.13 15.56
N THR A 210 8.75 -14.75 14.50
CA THR A 210 9.29 -13.40 14.29
C THR A 210 8.62 -12.76 13.07
N VAL A 211 7.92 -11.63 13.27
CA VAL A 211 7.29 -10.88 12.19
C VAL A 211 8.05 -9.58 11.94
N ILE A 212 8.58 -9.44 10.73
CA ILE A 212 9.40 -8.31 10.32
C ILE A 212 8.53 -7.24 9.67
N CYS A 213 8.42 -6.07 10.34
CA CYS A 213 7.64 -4.91 9.97
C CYS A 213 8.51 -3.63 9.89
N ASP A 214 9.81 -3.75 9.60
CA ASP A 214 10.82 -2.69 9.65
C ASP A 214 10.81 -1.74 8.44
N GLY A 215 9.80 -1.86 7.57
CA GLY A 215 9.45 -0.88 6.54
C GLY A 215 10.29 -0.96 5.27
N CYS A 216 10.22 0.12 4.47
CA CYS A 216 10.81 0.15 3.12
C CYS A 216 12.33 0.01 3.10
N PHE A 217 13.02 0.37 4.18
CA PHE A 217 14.48 0.25 4.32
C PHE A 217 14.90 -1.00 5.12
N SER A 218 14.09 -2.07 5.07
CA SER A 218 14.34 -3.32 5.77
C SER A 218 15.72 -3.90 5.45
N ASN A 219 16.53 -4.09 6.48
CA ASN A 219 17.80 -4.82 6.38
C ASN A 219 17.61 -6.33 6.44
N LEU A 220 16.58 -6.79 7.16
CA LEU A 220 16.30 -8.21 7.37
C LEU A 220 15.64 -8.87 6.16
N ARG A 221 15.01 -8.08 5.27
CA ARG A 221 14.41 -8.57 4.03
C ARG A 221 15.35 -9.49 3.24
N ARG A 222 16.62 -9.11 3.15
CA ARG A 222 17.61 -9.86 2.35
C ARG A 222 17.85 -11.28 2.88
N SER A 223 17.69 -11.49 4.17
CA SER A 223 17.84 -12.81 4.78
C SER A 223 16.62 -13.71 4.52
N LEU A 224 15.47 -13.12 4.21
CA LEU A 224 14.19 -13.80 3.99
C LEU A 224 13.71 -13.77 2.53
N CYS A 225 14.55 -13.34 1.60
CA CYS A 225 14.32 -13.44 0.18
C CYS A 225 15.18 -14.57 -0.40
N HIS A 226 14.80 -15.10 -1.55
CA HIS A 226 15.60 -16.10 -2.25
C HIS A 226 17.07 -15.68 -2.32
N PRO A 227 17.99 -16.50 -1.82
CA PRO A 227 19.40 -16.23 -2.03
C PRO A 227 19.67 -16.21 -3.54
N LYS A 228 20.28 -15.14 -4.03
CA LYS A 228 20.87 -15.15 -5.37
C LYS A 228 21.82 -16.34 -5.39
N ALA A 229 21.64 -17.29 -6.29
CA ALA A 229 22.76 -18.11 -6.70
C ALA A 229 23.82 -17.15 -7.24
N GLN A 230 24.83 -16.85 -6.43
CA GLN A 230 25.93 -16.00 -6.87
C GLN A 230 26.67 -16.83 -7.91
N PHE A 231 26.55 -16.45 -9.18
CA PHE A 231 27.35 -17.04 -10.27
C PHE A 231 28.84 -17.08 -9.93
N GLY A 232 29.29 -16.20 -9.05
CA GLY A 232 30.64 -16.18 -8.50
C GLY A 232 31.00 -17.34 -7.57
N ASP A 233 30.05 -17.93 -6.86
CA ASP A 233 30.33 -19.04 -5.93
C ASP A 233 30.31 -20.40 -6.63
N VAL A 234 29.51 -20.54 -7.70
CA VAL A 234 29.54 -21.71 -8.59
C VAL A 234 30.87 -21.79 -9.35
N MET A 235 31.43 -20.66 -9.76
CA MET A 235 32.77 -20.59 -10.40
C MET A 235 33.92 -20.84 -9.42
N LYS A 236 33.78 -20.49 -8.13
CA LYS A 236 34.82 -20.70 -7.12
C LYS A 236 34.88 -22.13 -6.62
N SER A 237 33.79 -22.90 -6.68
CA SER A 237 33.76 -24.27 -6.15
C SER A 237 34.35 -25.33 -7.08
N GLY A 238 34.68 -24.99 -8.34
CA GLY A 238 35.33 -25.90 -9.31
C GLY A 238 34.52 -27.19 -9.63
N ARG A 239 33.29 -27.33 -9.15
CA ARG A 239 32.40 -28.46 -9.46
C ARG A 239 31.36 -28.00 -10.45
N PHE A 240 31.53 -28.32 -11.70
CA PHE A 240 30.54 -28.24 -12.73
C PHE A 240 29.50 -29.34 -12.49
N ASP A 241 28.38 -29.04 -11.85
CA ASP A 241 27.24 -29.93 -11.78
C ASP A 241 26.30 -29.67 -12.96
N LEU A 242 26.32 -30.55 -13.93
CA LEU A 242 25.55 -30.47 -15.17
C LEU A 242 24.05 -30.48 -14.90
N SER A 243 23.60 -31.01 -13.75
CA SER A 243 22.19 -31.03 -13.35
C SER A 243 21.67 -29.64 -12.97
N VAL A 244 22.54 -28.78 -12.43
CA VAL A 244 22.23 -27.37 -12.15
C VAL A 244 22.14 -26.55 -13.45
N CYS A 245 22.98 -26.85 -14.43
CA CYS A 245 22.89 -26.20 -15.75
C CYS A 245 21.63 -26.57 -16.53
N THR A 246 21.17 -27.82 -16.48
CA THR A 246 19.94 -28.24 -17.18
C THR A 246 18.69 -27.65 -16.52
N SER A 247 18.60 -27.60 -15.19
CA SER A 247 17.49 -26.94 -14.49
C SER A 247 17.46 -25.41 -14.71
N LEU A 248 18.61 -24.79 -14.97
CA LEU A 248 18.73 -23.36 -15.33
C LEU A 248 18.30 -23.08 -16.78
N LEU A 249 18.47 -24.04 -17.69
CA LEU A 249 18.06 -23.91 -19.09
C LEU A 249 16.57 -24.17 -19.32
N GLU A 250 15.94 -25.02 -18.49
CA GLU A 250 14.50 -25.31 -18.58
C GLU A 250 13.58 -24.25 -18.01
N SER A 251 14.12 -23.26 -17.27
CA SER A 251 13.35 -22.15 -16.72
C SER A 251 14.00 -20.81 -17.02
N PRO A 252 13.89 -20.27 -18.24
CA PRO A 252 14.49 -18.99 -18.62
C PRO A 252 14.00 -17.78 -17.77
N ASN A 253 12.94 -17.95 -16.99
CA ASN A 253 12.39 -16.92 -16.08
C ASN A 253 12.98 -16.95 -14.65
N MET A 254 13.83 -17.91 -14.30
CA MET A 254 14.42 -18.02 -12.96
C MET A 254 15.60 -17.06 -12.73
N PHE A 255 16.08 -16.40 -13.79
CA PHE A 255 17.23 -15.49 -13.72
C PHE A 255 16.91 -14.09 -13.17
N LEU A 256 15.65 -13.74 -12.89
CA LEU A 256 15.23 -12.37 -12.54
C LEU A 256 14.45 -12.24 -11.23
N ALA A 257 14.28 -13.30 -10.46
CA ALA A 257 13.64 -13.22 -9.14
C ALA A 257 14.63 -12.71 -8.08
N THR A 258 14.90 -11.42 -8.12
CA THR A 258 15.57 -10.72 -7.02
C THR A 258 14.54 -9.81 -6.39
N CYS A 259 14.53 -9.67 -5.05
CA CYS A 259 13.84 -8.59 -4.34
C CYS A 259 14.38 -7.23 -4.82
N GLN A 260 14.18 -6.94 -6.10
CA GLN A 260 14.69 -5.74 -6.74
C GLN A 260 13.73 -4.60 -6.42
N VAL A 261 14.20 -3.68 -5.59
CA VAL A 261 13.50 -2.43 -5.33
C VAL A 261 13.70 -1.53 -6.54
N GLU A 262 12.62 -1.21 -7.21
CA GLU A 262 12.60 -0.21 -8.29
C GLU A 262 12.27 1.16 -7.70
N VAL A 263 12.94 2.20 -8.19
CA VAL A 263 12.69 3.60 -7.82
C VAL A 263 12.36 4.39 -9.10
N PRO A 264 11.12 4.35 -9.57
CA PRO A 264 10.72 5.02 -10.82
C PRO A 264 10.72 6.54 -10.70
N SER A 265 10.54 7.09 -9.51
CA SER A 265 10.48 8.53 -9.25
C SER A 265 10.78 8.85 -7.79
N SER A 266 10.74 10.13 -7.45
CA SER A 266 10.81 10.61 -6.08
C SER A 266 9.74 11.66 -5.81
N PHE A 267 9.16 11.66 -4.61
CA PHE A 267 8.32 12.78 -4.16
C PHE A 267 9.16 13.88 -3.51
N VAL A 268 8.89 15.09 -3.95
CA VAL A 268 9.31 16.32 -3.27
C VAL A 268 8.14 16.82 -2.45
N GLY A 269 8.29 16.82 -1.13
CA GLY A 269 7.25 17.18 -0.17
C GLY A 269 7.43 18.59 0.37
N LEU A 270 6.33 19.35 0.40
CA LEU A 270 6.19 20.67 1.01
C LEU A 270 4.98 20.66 1.94
N VAL A 271 4.98 21.58 2.91
CA VAL A 271 3.81 21.88 3.75
C VAL A 271 3.37 23.32 3.46
N LEU A 272 2.12 23.48 3.06
CA LEU A 272 1.47 24.77 2.90
C LEU A 272 0.66 25.05 4.16
N GLU A 273 0.98 26.11 4.85
CA GLU A 273 0.30 26.53 6.08
C GLU A 273 -0.83 27.50 5.76
N ASN A 274 -1.91 27.42 6.53
CA ASN A 274 -3.09 28.28 6.43
C ASN A 274 -3.64 28.38 4.99
N CYS A 275 -3.51 27.28 4.23
CA CYS A 275 -3.97 27.18 2.85
C CYS A 275 -5.32 26.47 2.80
N GLN A 276 -6.26 27.04 2.05
CA GLN A 276 -7.56 26.43 1.77
C GLN A 276 -7.51 25.70 0.44
N LEU A 277 -7.96 24.44 0.42
CA LEU A 277 -8.12 23.68 -0.81
C LEU A 277 -9.40 24.12 -1.54
N PRO A 278 -9.38 24.24 -2.89
CA PRO A 278 -10.57 24.56 -3.69
C PRO A 278 -11.76 23.61 -3.47
N PHE A 279 -11.47 22.39 -3.05
CA PHE A 279 -12.48 21.39 -2.67
C PHE A 279 -12.11 20.83 -1.30
N GLU A 280 -12.74 21.36 -0.29
CA GLU A 280 -12.57 20.87 1.07
C GLU A 280 -12.89 19.37 1.17
N ASN A 281 -12.18 18.62 2.00
CA ASN A 281 -12.33 17.18 2.20
C ASN A 281 -12.07 16.30 0.96
N TYR A 282 -11.38 16.83 -0.07
CA TYR A 282 -10.95 16.05 -1.24
C TYR A 282 -9.44 16.16 -1.45
N GLY A 283 -8.83 15.03 -1.80
CA GLY A 283 -7.46 15.05 -2.32
C GLY A 283 -7.43 15.65 -3.73
N HIS A 284 -6.50 16.55 -4.01
CA HIS A 284 -6.32 17.17 -5.32
C HIS A 284 -5.18 16.48 -6.06
N VAL A 285 -5.43 16.04 -7.27
CA VAL A 285 -4.46 15.42 -8.14
C VAL A 285 -4.37 16.24 -9.42
N ILE A 286 -3.27 16.92 -9.62
CA ILE A 286 -3.01 17.70 -10.82
C ILE A 286 -2.23 16.80 -11.77
N LEU A 287 -2.79 16.52 -12.93
CA LEU A 287 -2.12 15.80 -14.01
C LEU A 287 -1.18 16.78 -14.71
N ALA A 288 -0.04 17.05 -14.07
CA ALA A 288 0.98 17.98 -14.53
C ALA A 288 1.98 17.32 -15.50
N ASP A 289 2.88 18.09 -16.04
CA ASP A 289 4.03 17.70 -16.85
C ASP A 289 5.33 17.91 -16.04
N PRO A 290 6.19 16.90 -15.85
CA PRO A 290 6.14 15.55 -16.43
C PRO A 290 5.34 14.53 -15.64
N SER A 291 4.92 14.84 -14.40
CA SER A 291 4.32 13.88 -13.47
C SER A 291 3.30 14.54 -12.55
N PRO A 292 2.41 13.76 -11.92
CA PRO A 292 1.34 14.29 -11.08
C PRO A 292 1.85 15.09 -9.87
N ILE A 293 1.04 16.09 -9.47
CA ILE A 293 1.21 16.84 -8.24
C ILE A 293 -0.01 16.58 -7.36
N LEU A 294 0.22 16.33 -6.07
CA LEU A 294 -0.82 16.01 -5.10
C LEU A 294 -0.92 17.10 -4.04
N PHE A 295 -2.16 17.45 -3.66
CA PHE A 295 -2.43 18.28 -2.49
C PHE A 295 -3.52 17.61 -1.65
N TYR A 296 -3.31 17.53 -0.34
CA TYR A 296 -4.30 17.05 0.62
C TYR A 296 -4.03 17.63 2.01
N ARG A 297 -5.08 17.85 2.79
CA ARG A 297 -4.94 18.30 4.18
C ARG A 297 -4.25 17.21 5.01
N ILE A 298 -3.41 17.62 5.93
CA ILE A 298 -2.80 16.75 6.95
C ILE A 298 -3.14 17.20 8.37
N SER A 299 -3.71 18.40 8.50
CA SER A 299 -4.27 18.95 9.72
C SER A 299 -5.31 20.02 9.36
N SER A 300 -5.94 20.62 10.36
CA SER A 300 -6.87 21.74 10.17
C SER A 300 -6.22 22.98 9.54
N THR A 301 -4.89 23.14 9.69
CA THR A 301 -4.13 24.32 9.23
C THR A 301 -3.10 24.02 8.15
N GLU A 302 -2.82 22.74 7.86
CA GLU A 302 -1.72 22.36 6.98
C GLU A 302 -2.17 21.48 5.82
N VAL A 303 -1.64 21.79 4.64
CA VAL A 303 -1.84 21.03 3.40
C VAL A 303 -0.49 20.47 2.95
N ARG A 304 -0.44 19.15 2.74
CA ARG A 304 0.69 18.49 2.10
C ARG A 304 0.64 18.72 0.59
N CYS A 305 1.76 19.15 0.04
CA CYS A 305 2.02 19.09 -1.39
C CYS A 305 3.09 18.03 -1.67
N LEU A 306 2.83 17.13 -2.60
CA LEU A 306 3.79 16.16 -3.12
C LEU A 306 3.95 16.35 -4.62
N VAL A 307 5.14 16.73 -5.05
CA VAL A 307 5.50 16.85 -6.48
C VAL A 307 6.26 15.59 -6.87
N ASP A 308 5.73 14.82 -7.80
CA ASP A 308 6.44 13.65 -8.33
C ASP A 308 7.49 14.08 -9.34
N ILE A 309 8.71 13.56 -9.20
CA ILE A 309 9.83 13.82 -10.13
C ILE A 309 10.27 12.47 -10.68
N PRO A 310 10.10 12.23 -12.00
CA PRO A 310 10.50 10.98 -12.65
C PRO A 310 12.00 10.74 -12.61
N GLY A 311 12.37 9.47 -12.54
CA GLY A 311 13.74 9.00 -12.61
C GLY A 311 14.39 8.73 -11.25
N PRO A 312 15.50 7.98 -11.25
CA PRO A 312 16.16 7.52 -10.02
C PRO A 312 17.02 8.60 -9.36
N LYS A 313 17.35 9.69 -10.06
CA LYS A 313 18.23 10.75 -9.57
C LYS A 313 17.50 12.09 -9.57
N VAL A 314 17.18 12.58 -8.41
CA VAL A 314 16.68 13.93 -8.21
C VAL A 314 17.87 14.88 -8.02
N PRO A 315 17.85 16.11 -8.58
CA PRO A 315 18.89 17.09 -8.29
C PRO A 315 19.02 17.31 -6.78
N LEU A 316 20.14 16.89 -6.19
CA LEU A 316 20.38 16.92 -4.74
C LEU A 316 20.66 18.32 -4.22
N VAL A 317 20.87 19.31 -5.10
CA VAL A 317 21.16 20.69 -4.69
C VAL A 317 19.85 21.40 -4.37
N ARG A 318 19.66 21.78 -3.09
CA ARG A 318 18.44 22.46 -2.60
C ARG A 318 18.07 23.71 -3.44
N SER A 319 19.05 24.51 -3.87
CA SER A 319 18.83 25.68 -4.72
C SER A 319 18.30 25.31 -6.11
N GLY A 320 18.81 24.24 -6.70
CA GLY A 320 18.32 23.73 -8.00
C GLY A 320 16.88 23.21 -7.89
N MET A 321 16.52 22.57 -6.77
CA MET A 321 15.16 22.09 -6.55
C MET A 321 14.17 23.24 -6.37
N ALA A 322 14.49 24.24 -5.55
CA ALA A 322 13.63 25.42 -5.37
C ALA A 322 13.38 26.15 -6.70
N ASN A 323 14.42 26.33 -7.51
CA ASN A 323 14.30 26.94 -8.84
C ASN A 323 13.42 26.11 -9.79
N TYR A 324 13.57 24.78 -9.80
CA TYR A 324 12.71 23.88 -10.59
C TYR A 324 11.25 23.99 -10.16
N LEU A 325 10.98 23.96 -8.87
CA LEU A 325 9.61 24.09 -8.33
C LEU A 325 8.99 25.44 -8.71
N LYS A 326 9.74 26.54 -8.64
CA LYS A 326 9.25 27.88 -9.01
C LYS A 326 9.05 28.04 -10.52
N ALA A 327 10.01 27.58 -11.33
CA ALA A 327 10.01 27.82 -12.77
C ALA A 327 9.06 26.86 -13.53
N THR A 328 9.04 25.58 -13.16
CA THR A 328 8.34 24.54 -13.91
C THR A 328 7.02 24.13 -13.25
N VAL A 329 7.04 23.92 -11.94
CA VAL A 329 5.88 23.35 -11.23
C VAL A 329 4.83 24.42 -10.92
N ALA A 330 5.23 25.61 -10.46
CA ALA A 330 4.31 26.66 -10.00
C ALA A 330 3.36 27.18 -11.10
N SER A 331 3.75 27.08 -12.39
CA SER A 331 2.89 27.47 -13.53
C SER A 331 1.72 26.51 -13.76
N GLN A 332 1.79 25.28 -13.23
CA GLN A 332 0.81 24.20 -13.43
C GLN A 332 -0.13 24.03 -12.24
N ILE A 333 0.08 24.78 -11.18
CA ILE A 333 -0.73 24.70 -9.96
C ILE A 333 -1.94 25.61 -10.08
N PRO A 334 -3.13 25.21 -9.58
CA PRO A 334 -4.30 26.07 -9.51
C PRO A 334 -3.99 27.42 -8.86
N PRO A 335 -4.50 28.52 -9.40
CA PRO A 335 -4.20 29.87 -8.91
C PRO A 335 -4.38 30.03 -7.38
N GLU A 336 -5.42 29.39 -6.84
CA GLU A 336 -5.78 29.45 -5.42
C GLU A 336 -4.70 28.86 -4.48
N LEU A 337 -3.84 27.97 -5.00
CA LEU A 337 -2.78 27.31 -4.23
C LEU A 337 -1.39 27.91 -4.48
N LYS A 338 -1.24 28.75 -5.50
CA LYS A 338 0.04 29.18 -6.04
C LYS A 338 0.86 29.99 -5.03
N ASP A 339 0.25 30.96 -4.35
CA ASP A 339 0.94 31.84 -3.40
C ASP A 339 1.41 31.05 -2.17
N ALA A 340 0.57 30.17 -1.63
CA ALA A 340 0.93 29.28 -0.52
C ALA A 340 2.05 28.32 -0.92
N PHE A 341 2.06 27.83 -2.16
CA PHE A 341 3.10 26.95 -2.69
C PHE A 341 4.45 27.70 -2.80
N LEU A 342 4.46 28.91 -3.35
CA LEU A 342 5.68 29.73 -3.44
C LEU A 342 6.22 30.07 -2.06
N SER A 343 5.36 30.47 -1.13
CA SER A 343 5.74 30.72 0.27
C SER A 343 6.35 29.49 0.94
N ALA A 344 5.80 28.28 0.68
CA ALA A 344 6.36 27.04 1.22
C ALA A 344 7.76 26.72 0.66
N ILE A 345 8.02 27.04 -0.62
CA ILE A 345 9.37 26.91 -1.21
C ILE A 345 10.35 27.87 -0.53
N ASP A 346 9.92 29.13 -0.30
CA ASP A 346 10.78 30.17 0.27
C ASP A 346 11.15 29.87 1.74
N ARG A 347 10.29 29.20 2.49
CA ARG A 347 10.62 28.68 3.83
C ARG A 347 11.71 27.60 3.81
N GLY A 348 11.99 26.99 2.67
CA GLY A 348 13.12 26.09 2.48
C GLY A 348 12.97 24.69 3.11
N ASN A 349 11.82 24.33 3.65
CA ASN A 349 11.56 23.00 4.21
C ASN A 349 11.16 22.01 3.11
N ILE A 350 12.06 21.81 2.14
CA ILE A 350 11.87 20.89 1.02
C ILE A 350 12.42 19.52 1.41
N ARG A 351 11.57 18.49 1.36
CA ARG A 351 11.94 17.13 1.70
C ARG A 351 11.77 16.21 0.49
N ILE A 352 12.68 15.26 0.32
CA ILE A 352 12.69 14.35 -0.83
C ILE A 352 12.63 12.91 -0.32
N MET A 353 11.78 12.11 -0.96
CA MET A 353 11.66 10.68 -0.67
C MET A 353 11.56 9.87 -1.97
N PRO A 354 12.37 8.80 -2.12
CA PRO A 354 12.25 7.92 -3.27
C PRO A 354 10.93 7.13 -3.22
N ASN A 355 10.26 7.05 -4.36
CA ASN A 355 9.05 6.26 -4.55
C ASN A 355 9.43 4.84 -4.95
N SER A 356 9.53 3.98 -3.94
CA SER A 356 9.97 2.60 -4.13
C SER A 356 8.81 1.68 -4.52
N SER A 357 9.06 0.75 -5.42
CA SER A 357 8.16 -0.33 -5.79
C SER A 357 8.89 -1.68 -5.71
N MET A 358 8.24 -2.68 -5.17
CA MET A 358 8.78 -4.03 -5.03
C MET A 358 7.61 -5.02 -4.96
N PRO A 359 7.48 -5.94 -5.93
CA PRO A 359 6.48 -6.99 -5.87
C PRO A 359 6.72 -7.90 -4.66
N ALA A 360 5.65 -8.55 -4.20
CA ALA A 360 5.74 -9.53 -3.13
C ALA A 360 6.25 -10.86 -3.68
N GLU A 361 7.45 -11.26 -3.28
CA GLU A 361 8.05 -12.56 -3.58
C GLU A 361 8.24 -13.34 -2.29
N PRO A 362 7.27 -14.19 -1.90
CA PRO A 362 7.36 -14.92 -0.66
C PRO A 362 8.45 -16.00 -0.72
N TYR A 363 9.30 -16.02 0.29
CA TYR A 363 10.18 -17.14 0.58
C TYR A 363 9.78 -17.74 1.93
N HIS A 364 9.45 -19.02 1.93
CA HIS A 364 8.98 -19.69 3.13
C HIS A 364 10.14 -19.96 4.08
N THR A 365 10.21 -19.20 5.16
CA THR A 365 11.19 -19.39 6.22
C THR A 365 10.44 -19.78 7.50
N PRO A 366 10.62 -21.00 8.03
CA PRO A 366 9.98 -21.39 9.28
C PRO A 366 10.34 -20.43 10.40
N GLY A 367 9.33 -20.04 11.20
CA GLY A 367 9.51 -19.11 12.32
C GLY A 367 9.63 -17.63 11.96
N ALA A 368 9.58 -17.25 10.67
CA ALA A 368 9.65 -15.84 10.25
C ALA A 368 8.67 -15.46 9.16
N LEU A 369 8.20 -14.20 9.18
CA LEU A 369 7.30 -13.62 8.20
C LEU A 369 7.63 -12.14 7.96
N LEU A 370 7.56 -11.69 6.70
CA LEU A 370 7.65 -10.28 6.32
C LEU A 370 6.24 -9.70 6.11
N ILE A 371 5.99 -8.47 6.60
CA ILE A 371 4.72 -7.74 6.40
C ILE A 371 4.99 -6.26 6.07
N GLY A 372 4.00 -5.62 5.45
CA GLY A 372 4.05 -4.21 5.08
C GLY A 372 5.12 -3.93 4.01
N ASP A 373 5.75 -2.76 4.07
CA ASP A 373 6.77 -2.35 3.10
C ASP A 373 8.06 -3.18 3.19
N ALA A 374 8.30 -3.88 4.29
CA ALA A 374 9.39 -4.86 4.37
C ALA A 374 9.20 -6.00 3.36
N PHE A 375 7.96 -6.36 3.07
CA PHE A 375 7.59 -7.45 2.17
C PHE A 375 7.19 -7.00 0.77
N ASN A 376 6.40 -5.91 0.65
CA ASN A 376 5.78 -5.49 -0.58
C ASN A 376 5.61 -3.97 -0.63
N MET A 377 6.20 -3.33 -1.62
CA MET A 377 6.08 -1.89 -1.84
C MET A 377 5.38 -1.58 -3.16
N ARG A 378 4.71 -0.47 -3.23
CA ARG A 378 4.04 0.09 -4.41
C ARG A 378 4.24 1.59 -4.47
N HIS A 379 4.15 2.14 -5.69
CA HIS A 379 4.23 3.59 -5.87
C HIS A 379 3.19 4.30 -4.97
N PRO A 380 3.59 5.28 -4.16
CA PRO A 380 2.71 5.86 -3.14
C PRO A 380 1.60 6.77 -3.66
N LEU A 381 1.52 6.99 -4.98
CA LEU A 381 0.53 7.86 -5.65
C LEU A 381 -0.93 7.61 -5.21
N THR A 382 -1.29 6.36 -4.97
CA THR A 382 -2.66 5.96 -4.63
C THR A 382 -2.96 5.94 -3.13
N GLY A 383 -1.95 6.12 -2.27
CA GLY A 383 -2.13 6.02 -0.82
C GLY A 383 -2.60 4.65 -0.31
N GLY A 384 -2.44 3.58 -1.10
CA GLY A 384 -2.98 2.24 -0.80
C GLY A 384 -2.12 1.38 0.15
N GLY A 385 -0.92 1.85 0.54
CA GLY A 385 0.04 1.05 1.31
C GLY A 385 -0.48 0.60 2.67
N MET A 386 -1.05 1.51 3.45
CA MET A 386 -1.63 1.22 4.77
C MET A 386 -2.84 0.28 4.67
N THR A 387 -3.67 0.44 3.64
CA THR A 387 -4.83 -0.44 3.41
C THR A 387 -4.40 -1.89 3.21
N VAL A 388 -3.36 -2.13 2.41
CA VAL A 388 -2.80 -3.48 2.22
C VAL A 388 -2.22 -4.01 3.53
N ALA A 389 -1.41 -3.22 4.23
CA ALA A 389 -0.79 -3.64 5.48
C ALA A 389 -1.83 -4.01 6.56
N LEU A 390 -2.86 -3.19 6.75
CA LEU A 390 -3.93 -3.47 7.72
C LEU A 390 -4.77 -4.69 7.31
N SER A 391 -5.02 -4.88 6.01
CA SER A 391 -5.70 -6.08 5.50
C SER A 391 -4.85 -7.34 5.72
N ASP A 392 -3.54 -7.25 5.55
CA ASP A 392 -2.60 -8.33 5.84
C ASP A 392 -2.63 -8.71 7.33
N ILE A 393 -2.76 -7.73 8.24
CA ILE A 393 -2.83 -7.98 9.69
C ILE A 393 -4.13 -8.68 10.06
N VAL A 394 -5.27 -8.24 9.53
CA VAL A 394 -6.55 -8.93 9.73
C VAL A 394 -6.45 -10.38 9.30
N LEU A 395 -5.92 -10.62 8.10
CA LEU A 395 -5.74 -11.97 7.57
C LEU A 395 -4.79 -12.81 8.42
N LEU A 396 -3.65 -12.26 8.83
CA LEU A 396 -2.68 -12.98 9.67
C LEU A 396 -3.28 -13.33 11.04
N ARG A 397 -3.98 -12.39 11.67
CA ARG A 397 -4.73 -12.64 12.92
C ARG A 397 -5.64 -13.85 12.75
N ASP A 398 -6.48 -13.85 11.72
CA ASP A 398 -7.48 -14.89 11.51
C ASP A 398 -6.83 -16.26 11.23
N LEU A 399 -5.68 -16.28 10.54
CA LEU A 399 -4.93 -17.50 10.29
C LEU A 399 -4.26 -18.08 11.53
N ILE A 400 -3.68 -17.26 12.41
CA ILE A 400 -2.93 -17.76 13.55
C ILE A 400 -3.78 -17.88 14.83
N LYS A 401 -4.97 -17.27 14.87
CA LYS A 401 -5.87 -17.35 16.01
C LYS A 401 -6.22 -18.78 16.43
N PRO A 402 -6.52 -19.72 15.52
CA PRO A 402 -6.82 -21.10 15.87
C PRO A 402 -5.58 -21.92 16.25
N VAL A 403 -4.36 -21.42 16.01
CA VAL A 403 -3.12 -22.11 16.36
C VAL A 403 -2.86 -21.94 17.84
N GLY A 404 -3.08 -22.98 18.64
CA GLY A 404 -2.89 -22.93 20.10
C GLY A 404 -1.42 -22.75 20.47
N ASP A 405 -0.55 -23.57 19.94
CA ASP A 405 0.89 -23.57 20.19
C ASP A 405 1.68 -23.14 18.95
N LEU A 406 2.36 -22.00 19.02
CA LEU A 406 3.24 -21.50 17.94
C LEU A 406 4.59 -22.21 17.86
N ASN A 407 4.94 -23.06 18.86
CA ASN A 407 6.19 -23.83 18.81
C ASN A 407 6.14 -25.00 17.82
N ASP A 408 4.95 -25.41 17.35
CA ASP A 408 4.83 -26.32 16.22
C ASP A 408 5.18 -25.58 14.90
N ALA A 409 6.47 -25.51 14.62
CA ALA A 409 6.99 -24.82 13.44
C ALA A 409 6.42 -25.38 12.12
N SER A 410 6.09 -26.67 12.07
CA SER A 410 5.53 -27.32 10.88
C SER A 410 4.10 -26.84 10.60
N SER A 411 3.24 -26.86 11.60
CA SER A 411 1.87 -26.33 11.49
C SER A 411 1.88 -24.83 11.21
N LEU A 412 2.67 -24.07 11.96
CA LEU A 412 2.81 -22.63 11.77
C LEU A 412 3.23 -22.28 10.33
N CYS A 413 4.21 -22.96 9.77
CA CYS A 413 4.69 -22.73 8.41
C CYS A 413 3.57 -22.89 7.38
N ARG A 414 2.71 -23.91 7.50
CA ARG A 414 1.57 -24.13 6.60
C ARG A 414 0.54 -23.00 6.65
N TYR A 415 0.27 -22.42 7.83
CA TYR A 415 -0.61 -21.25 7.97
C TYR A 415 0.03 -20.01 7.33
N LEU A 416 1.33 -19.81 7.53
CA LEU A 416 2.06 -18.69 6.93
C LEU A 416 2.14 -18.80 5.39
N GLU A 417 2.24 -20.01 4.83
CA GLU A 417 2.11 -20.25 3.38
C GLU A 417 0.74 -19.80 2.86
N SER A 418 -0.33 -20.14 3.57
CA SER A 418 -1.68 -19.73 3.20
C SER A 418 -1.86 -18.21 3.21
N PHE A 419 -1.19 -17.50 4.11
CA PHE A 419 -1.18 -16.04 4.16
C PHE A 419 -0.74 -15.42 2.83
N TYR A 420 0.34 -15.92 2.22
CA TYR A 420 0.85 -15.38 0.97
C TYR A 420 -0.11 -15.52 -0.22
N ILE A 421 -0.96 -16.53 -0.20
CA ILE A 421 -1.98 -16.76 -1.23
C ILE A 421 -3.22 -15.90 -0.98
N LEU A 422 -3.73 -15.92 0.25
CA LEU A 422 -5.00 -15.29 0.62
C LEU A 422 -4.95 -13.76 0.59
N ARG A 423 -3.77 -13.15 0.80
CA ARG A 423 -3.59 -11.70 0.69
C ARG A 423 -3.63 -11.15 -0.74
N LYS A 424 -3.39 -12.03 -1.75
CA LYS A 424 -3.18 -11.61 -3.15
C LYS A 424 -4.35 -10.82 -3.75
N PRO A 425 -5.62 -11.18 -3.62
CA PRO A 425 -6.71 -10.40 -4.24
C PRO A 425 -6.66 -8.92 -3.87
N MET A 426 -6.53 -8.58 -2.60
CA MET A 426 -6.42 -7.20 -2.12
C MET A 426 -5.09 -6.55 -2.53
N ALA A 427 -3.98 -7.19 -2.19
CA ALA A 427 -2.66 -6.64 -2.40
C ALA A 427 -2.35 -6.42 -3.88
N SER A 428 -2.61 -7.42 -4.73
CA SER A 428 -2.32 -7.32 -6.17
C SER A 428 -3.21 -6.32 -6.87
N THR A 429 -4.49 -6.19 -6.47
CA THR A 429 -5.39 -5.15 -7.03
C THR A 429 -4.82 -3.77 -6.78
N ILE A 430 -4.46 -3.46 -5.53
CA ILE A 430 -3.91 -2.14 -5.16
C ILE A 430 -2.53 -1.92 -5.80
N ASN A 431 -1.66 -2.93 -5.84
CA ASN A 431 -0.34 -2.83 -6.46
C ASN A 431 -0.42 -2.57 -7.96
N THR A 432 -1.29 -3.34 -8.65
CA THR A 432 -1.50 -3.18 -10.10
C THR A 432 -2.08 -1.81 -10.42
N LEU A 433 -3.06 -1.36 -9.64
CA LEU A 433 -3.66 -0.04 -9.83
C LEU A 433 -2.62 1.08 -9.61
N ALA A 434 -1.80 0.99 -8.55
CA ALA A 434 -0.77 2.00 -8.28
C ALA A 434 0.25 2.11 -9.41
N GLY A 435 0.76 0.98 -9.91
CA GLY A 435 1.72 0.95 -11.02
C GLY A 435 1.10 1.40 -12.35
N ALA A 436 -0.14 0.99 -12.64
CA ALA A 436 -0.83 1.37 -13.86
C ALA A 436 -1.18 2.86 -13.87
N LEU A 437 -1.75 3.40 -12.79
CA LEU A 437 -2.09 4.83 -12.70
C LEU A 437 -0.85 5.71 -12.78
N TYR A 438 0.26 5.34 -12.13
CA TYR A 438 1.50 6.08 -12.25
C TYR A 438 1.95 6.17 -13.73
N LYS A 439 1.94 5.05 -14.45
CA LYS A 439 2.33 5.00 -15.86
C LYS A 439 1.36 5.77 -16.79
N VAL A 440 0.07 5.81 -16.48
CA VAL A 440 -0.95 6.54 -17.25
C VAL A 440 -0.89 8.04 -16.96
N PHE A 441 -0.67 8.44 -15.71
CA PHE A 441 -0.70 9.86 -15.31
C PHE A 441 0.62 10.59 -15.64
N SER A 442 1.74 9.89 -15.72
CA SER A 442 3.01 10.47 -16.15
C SER A 442 3.01 10.76 -17.64
N VAL A 443 3.55 11.92 -18.02
CA VAL A 443 3.64 12.34 -19.42
C VAL A 443 4.59 11.43 -20.19
N SER A 444 4.26 11.18 -21.42
CA SER A 444 5.06 10.38 -22.35
C SER A 444 5.11 11.07 -23.71
N PRO A 445 6.20 10.99 -24.45
CA PRO A 445 6.27 11.47 -25.82
C PRO A 445 5.41 10.65 -26.80
N ASP A 446 5.03 9.43 -26.43
CA ASP A 446 4.20 8.54 -27.25
C ASP A 446 2.74 9.04 -27.32
N ASP A 447 2.23 9.25 -28.51
CA ASP A 447 0.88 9.78 -28.75
C ASP A 447 -0.21 8.83 -28.26
N ALA A 448 -0.03 7.51 -28.35
CA ALA A 448 -0.98 6.54 -27.81
C ALA A 448 -1.07 6.65 -26.27
N ARG A 449 0.02 6.94 -25.57
CA ARG A 449 0.03 7.18 -24.13
C ARG A 449 -0.61 8.52 -23.75
N LYS A 450 -0.39 9.57 -24.56
CA LYS A 450 -1.07 10.87 -24.38
C LYS A 450 -2.58 10.69 -24.49
N GLU A 451 -3.03 9.99 -25.56
CA GLU A 451 -4.46 9.69 -25.76
C GLU A 451 -5.04 8.81 -24.65
N LEU A 452 -4.29 7.81 -24.15
CA LEU A 452 -4.72 6.97 -23.01
C LEU A 452 -4.88 7.81 -21.73
N ARG A 453 -3.96 8.75 -21.47
CA ARG A 453 -4.03 9.68 -20.33
C ARG A 453 -5.26 10.59 -20.42
N GLN A 454 -5.51 11.17 -21.59
CA GLN A 454 -6.70 11.98 -21.86
C GLN A 454 -7.98 11.14 -21.72
N ALA A 455 -7.99 9.93 -22.30
CA ALA A 455 -9.13 9.02 -22.21
C ALA A 455 -9.44 8.63 -20.75
N CYS A 456 -8.41 8.45 -19.91
CA CYS A 456 -8.60 8.17 -18.50
C CYS A 456 -9.31 9.33 -17.78
N PHE A 457 -8.87 10.57 -18.00
CA PHE A 457 -9.52 11.75 -17.44
C PHE A 457 -10.96 11.88 -17.90
N ASP A 458 -11.22 11.76 -19.21
CA ASP A 458 -12.55 11.88 -19.80
C ASP A 458 -13.49 10.77 -19.33
N TYR A 459 -13.00 9.51 -19.26
CA TYR A 459 -13.77 8.36 -18.75
C TYR A 459 -14.20 8.56 -17.30
N LEU A 460 -13.30 8.99 -16.44
CA LEU A 460 -13.61 9.28 -15.04
C LEU A 460 -14.59 10.45 -14.91
N SER A 461 -14.56 11.41 -15.85
CA SER A 461 -15.47 12.56 -15.87
C SER A 461 -16.90 12.19 -16.25
N LEU A 462 -17.17 11.01 -16.81
CA LEU A 462 -18.52 10.52 -17.10
C LEU A 462 -19.37 10.27 -15.84
N GLY A 463 -18.71 10.13 -14.67
CA GLY A 463 -19.38 9.91 -13.39
C GLY A 463 -20.02 8.53 -13.24
N LYS A 464 -20.82 8.33 -12.19
CA LYS A 464 -21.54 7.08 -11.89
C LYS A 464 -20.60 5.86 -11.87
N ILE A 465 -20.90 4.81 -12.64
CA ILE A 465 -20.13 3.57 -12.70
C ILE A 465 -18.71 3.82 -13.25
N PHE A 466 -18.54 4.76 -14.20
CA PHE A 466 -17.28 5.06 -14.85
C PHE A 466 -16.25 5.71 -13.91
N SER A 467 -16.70 6.43 -12.89
CA SER A 467 -15.84 6.94 -11.83
C SER A 467 -15.90 6.06 -10.57
N GLY A 468 -17.10 5.63 -10.15
CA GLY A 468 -17.32 4.90 -8.91
C GLY A 468 -16.60 3.55 -8.86
N GLY A 469 -16.55 2.79 -9.97
CA GLY A 469 -15.82 1.54 -10.06
C GLY A 469 -14.30 1.69 -9.83
N PRO A 470 -13.61 2.52 -10.63
CA PRO A 470 -12.19 2.81 -10.41
C PRO A 470 -11.87 3.39 -9.03
N ILE A 471 -12.74 4.26 -8.52
CA ILE A 471 -12.53 4.85 -7.18
C ILE A 471 -12.79 3.82 -6.07
N ALA A 472 -13.73 2.86 -6.24
CA ALA A 472 -13.89 1.74 -5.31
C ALA A 472 -12.64 0.86 -5.24
N LEU A 473 -11.99 0.60 -6.38
CA LEU A 473 -10.72 -0.12 -6.44
C LEU A 473 -9.59 0.65 -5.72
N LEU A 474 -9.46 1.94 -6.02
CA LEU A 474 -8.44 2.81 -5.44
C LEU A 474 -8.59 2.95 -3.92
N SER A 475 -9.82 3.06 -3.45
CA SER A 475 -10.15 3.21 -2.04
C SER A 475 -10.05 1.91 -1.23
N GLY A 476 -9.79 0.76 -1.87
CA GLY A 476 -9.74 -0.54 -1.22
C GLY A 476 -11.12 -1.09 -0.81
N LEU A 477 -12.22 -0.48 -1.29
CA LEU A 477 -13.59 -0.95 -1.07
C LEU A 477 -13.99 -2.09 -2.02
N ASN A 478 -13.27 -2.22 -3.14
CA ASN A 478 -13.44 -3.29 -4.12
C ASN A 478 -12.09 -4.00 -4.36
N PRO A 479 -11.84 -5.17 -3.74
CA PRO A 479 -10.58 -5.90 -3.89
C PRO A 479 -10.56 -6.88 -5.07
N TYR A 480 -11.45 -6.72 -6.07
CA TYR A 480 -11.58 -7.69 -7.14
C TYR A 480 -10.69 -7.37 -8.36
N PRO A 481 -9.65 -8.18 -8.64
CA PRO A 481 -8.72 -7.95 -9.74
C PRO A 481 -9.39 -7.90 -11.12
N LEU A 482 -10.44 -8.69 -11.33
CA LEU A 482 -11.17 -8.68 -12.60
C LEU A 482 -11.84 -7.33 -12.86
N SER A 483 -12.42 -6.70 -11.82
CA SER A 483 -13.00 -5.36 -11.92
C SER A 483 -11.95 -4.33 -12.34
N LEU A 484 -10.73 -4.44 -11.81
CA LEU A 484 -9.61 -3.59 -12.21
C LEU A 484 -9.29 -3.73 -13.70
N VAL A 485 -9.13 -4.96 -14.19
CA VAL A 485 -8.81 -5.23 -15.61
C VAL A 485 -9.92 -4.71 -16.52
N LEU A 486 -11.19 -4.97 -16.18
CA LEU A 486 -12.33 -4.50 -16.96
C LEU A 486 -12.36 -2.96 -17.06
N HIS A 487 -12.20 -2.23 -15.96
CA HIS A 487 -12.18 -0.77 -15.99
C HIS A 487 -10.96 -0.22 -16.74
N PHE A 488 -9.79 -0.86 -16.59
CA PHE A 488 -8.59 -0.42 -17.27
C PHE A 488 -8.71 -0.52 -18.79
N PHE A 489 -9.22 -1.63 -19.31
CA PHE A 489 -9.47 -1.77 -20.74
C PHE A 489 -10.68 -0.95 -21.22
N ALA A 490 -11.69 -0.72 -20.37
CA ALA A 490 -12.78 0.18 -20.69
C ALA A 490 -12.29 1.61 -20.96
N VAL A 491 -11.30 2.10 -20.21
CA VAL A 491 -10.63 3.39 -20.49
C VAL A 491 -9.95 3.35 -21.86
N ALA A 492 -9.22 2.28 -22.19
CA ALA A 492 -8.55 2.17 -23.49
C ALA A 492 -9.55 2.14 -24.65
N PHE A 493 -10.62 1.34 -24.56
CA PHE A 493 -11.65 1.28 -25.58
C PHE A 493 -12.46 2.59 -25.70
N TYR A 494 -12.68 3.28 -24.58
CA TYR A 494 -13.28 4.61 -24.61
C TYR A 494 -12.39 5.59 -25.39
N GLY A 495 -11.07 5.56 -25.19
CA GLY A 495 -10.11 6.35 -25.95
C GLY A 495 -10.15 6.05 -27.45
N VAL A 496 -10.22 4.78 -27.83
CA VAL A 496 -10.39 4.36 -29.23
C VAL A 496 -11.70 4.92 -29.81
N GLY A 497 -12.83 4.73 -29.11
CA GLY A 497 -14.13 5.22 -29.53
C GLY A 497 -14.14 6.74 -29.75
N ARG A 498 -13.47 7.49 -28.88
CA ARG A 498 -13.33 8.95 -29.00
C ARG A 498 -12.53 9.35 -30.24
N LEU A 499 -11.44 8.65 -30.56
CA LEU A 499 -10.62 8.92 -31.72
C LEU A 499 -11.32 8.62 -33.05
N LEU A 500 -12.15 7.59 -33.10
CA LEU A 500 -12.84 7.17 -34.32
C LEU A 500 -14.03 8.05 -34.67
N LEU A 501 -14.51 8.87 -33.75
CA LEU A 501 -15.59 9.82 -33.99
C LEU A 501 -15.06 11.18 -34.51
N PRO A 502 -15.82 11.94 -35.38
CA PRO A 502 -17.07 11.51 -36.01
C PRO A 502 -16.85 10.55 -37.19
N PHE A 503 -15.65 10.52 -37.80
CA PHE A 503 -15.33 9.66 -38.93
C PHE A 503 -13.97 8.98 -38.71
N PRO A 504 -13.88 7.64 -38.89
CA PRO A 504 -12.62 6.92 -38.80
C PRO A 504 -11.70 7.30 -39.96
N SER A 505 -10.39 7.46 -39.68
CA SER A 505 -9.32 7.52 -40.66
C SER A 505 -8.31 6.42 -40.40
N PHE A 506 -7.53 6.00 -41.39
CA PHE A 506 -6.48 4.98 -41.21
C PHE A 506 -5.49 5.35 -40.11
N GLU A 507 -5.10 6.62 -40.03
CA GLU A 507 -4.21 7.12 -38.99
C GLU A 507 -4.84 7.00 -37.60
N ARG A 508 -6.11 7.42 -37.42
CA ARG A 508 -6.83 7.29 -36.14
C ARG A 508 -7.05 5.83 -35.75
N MET A 509 -7.35 4.98 -36.73
CA MET A 509 -7.46 3.53 -36.47
C MET A 509 -6.11 2.95 -36.00
N TRP A 510 -5.01 3.36 -36.61
CA TRP A 510 -3.67 2.95 -36.19
C TRP A 510 -3.32 3.40 -34.78
N VAL A 511 -3.57 4.69 -34.44
CA VAL A 511 -3.38 5.21 -33.09
C VAL A 511 -4.30 4.47 -32.11
N GLY A 512 -5.54 4.18 -32.48
CA GLY A 512 -6.49 3.39 -31.69
C GLY A 512 -5.96 1.98 -31.35
N ALA A 513 -5.41 1.29 -32.33
CA ALA A 513 -4.76 -0.02 -32.12
C ALA A 513 -3.56 0.10 -31.16
N ARG A 514 -2.74 1.14 -31.33
CA ARG A 514 -1.60 1.42 -30.43
C ARG A 514 -2.04 1.72 -29.00
N ILE A 515 -3.19 2.38 -28.78
CA ILE A 515 -3.74 2.60 -27.42
C ILE A 515 -4.00 1.28 -26.73
N VAL A 516 -4.65 0.31 -27.40
CA VAL A 516 -4.95 -0.99 -26.83
C VAL A 516 -3.67 -1.77 -26.52
N LEU A 517 -2.71 -1.78 -27.46
CA LEU A 517 -1.40 -2.43 -27.26
C LEU A 517 -0.62 -1.76 -26.11
N CYS A 518 -0.67 -0.44 -26.00
CA CYS A 518 -0.06 0.31 -24.91
C CYS A 518 -0.71 -0.04 -23.57
N ALA A 519 -2.04 -0.08 -23.50
CA ALA A 519 -2.76 -0.49 -22.29
C ALA A 519 -2.35 -1.90 -21.86
N PHE A 520 -2.28 -2.84 -22.79
CA PHE A 520 -1.80 -4.20 -22.53
C PHE A 520 -0.35 -4.19 -22.03
N GLY A 521 0.55 -3.44 -22.67
CA GLY A 521 1.96 -3.30 -22.30
C GLY A 521 2.18 -2.63 -20.94
N ILE A 522 1.22 -1.82 -20.47
CA ILE A 522 1.27 -1.24 -19.12
C ILE A 522 0.85 -2.24 -18.06
N ILE A 523 -0.32 -2.89 -18.23
CA ILE A 523 -0.94 -3.67 -17.15
C ILE A 523 -0.40 -5.10 -17.06
N PHE A 524 -0.12 -5.75 -18.20
CA PHE A 524 0.23 -7.16 -18.24
C PHE A 524 1.53 -7.51 -17.49
N PRO A 525 2.65 -6.73 -17.65
CA PRO A 525 3.86 -6.99 -16.89
C PRO A 525 3.65 -6.91 -15.36
N ILE A 526 2.79 -5.97 -14.91
CA ILE A 526 2.49 -5.81 -13.49
C ILE A 526 1.69 -7.01 -12.97
N ILE A 527 0.64 -7.42 -13.70
CA ILE A 527 -0.17 -8.60 -13.35
C ILE A 527 0.68 -9.87 -13.37
N LYS A 528 1.60 -10.01 -14.33
CA LYS A 528 2.53 -11.14 -14.41
C LYS A 528 3.44 -11.19 -13.19
N ALA A 529 3.99 -10.05 -12.76
CA ALA A 529 4.82 -9.94 -11.56
C ALA A 529 4.04 -10.24 -10.27
N GLU A 530 2.75 -9.88 -10.20
CA GLU A 530 1.89 -10.21 -9.05
C GLU A 530 1.47 -11.69 -9.01
N GLY A 531 1.59 -12.43 -10.13
CA GLY A 531 1.20 -13.82 -10.26
C GLY A 531 -0.27 -13.97 -10.69
N ILE A 532 -0.48 -14.25 -11.98
CA ILE A 532 -1.82 -14.32 -12.61
C ILE A 532 -2.74 -15.31 -11.87
N ARG A 533 -2.26 -16.53 -11.61
CA ARG A 533 -3.06 -17.58 -10.97
C ARG A 533 -3.42 -17.21 -9.54
N GLN A 534 -2.46 -16.68 -8.77
CA GLN A 534 -2.66 -16.23 -7.39
C GLN A 534 -3.64 -15.06 -7.29
N MET A 535 -3.60 -14.16 -8.27
CA MET A 535 -4.45 -12.98 -8.31
C MET A 535 -5.91 -13.30 -8.64
N PHE A 536 -6.15 -14.11 -9.68
CA PHE A 536 -7.49 -14.33 -10.21
C PHE A 536 -8.16 -15.60 -9.71
N LEU A 537 -7.39 -16.64 -9.37
CA LEU A 537 -7.87 -17.95 -8.97
C LEU A 537 -7.19 -18.44 -7.68
N PRO A 538 -7.22 -17.68 -6.58
CA PRO A 538 -6.54 -18.05 -5.34
C PRO A 538 -7.06 -19.38 -4.78
N THR A 539 -8.34 -19.70 -5.00
CA THR A 539 -8.95 -20.97 -4.55
C THR A 539 -8.45 -22.20 -5.29
N SER A 540 -7.87 -22.03 -6.48
CA SER A 540 -7.31 -23.13 -7.28
C SER A 540 -5.90 -23.54 -6.86
N ILE A 541 -5.27 -22.76 -5.97
CA ILE A 541 -3.93 -23.03 -5.47
C ILE A 541 -4.04 -23.79 -4.16
N PRO A 542 -3.27 -24.86 -3.96
CA PRO A 542 -3.23 -25.55 -2.69
C PRO A 542 -2.83 -24.55 -1.58
N ALA A 543 -3.68 -24.42 -0.60
CA ALA A 543 -3.42 -23.70 0.65
C ALA A 543 -3.89 -24.60 1.77
N PHE A 544 -3.07 -24.75 2.78
CA PHE A 544 -3.38 -25.64 3.91
C PHE A 544 -4.66 -25.18 4.63
N TYR A 545 -4.87 -23.84 4.67
CA TYR A 545 -6.00 -23.25 5.34
C TYR A 545 -6.56 -22.09 4.52
N ARG A 546 -7.81 -22.16 4.13
CA ARG A 546 -8.46 -21.15 3.27
C ARG A 546 -9.38 -20.19 4.00
N ALA A 547 -9.97 -20.63 5.09
CA ALA A 547 -10.78 -19.82 5.98
C ALA A 547 -10.82 -20.48 7.38
N PRO A 548 -10.86 -19.73 8.48
CA PRO A 548 -11.11 -20.30 9.78
C PRO A 548 -12.48 -21.00 9.77
N PRO A 549 -12.64 -22.14 10.45
CA PRO A 549 -13.95 -22.72 10.61
C PRO A 549 -14.84 -21.68 11.30
N LEU A 550 -15.97 -21.39 10.69
CA LEU A 550 -17.03 -20.60 11.32
C LEU A 550 -17.45 -21.34 12.59
N ARG A 551 -17.11 -20.80 13.76
CA ARG A 551 -17.64 -21.26 15.04
C ARG A 551 -18.92 -20.52 15.38
#